data_14d37fd06d598a967d2d4862273da30e
#
_entry.id   14d37fd06d598a967d2d4862273da30e
#
_cell.length_a   1.000
_cell.length_b   1.000
_cell.length_c   1.000
_cell.angle_alpha   90.00
_cell.angle_beta   90.00
_cell.angle_gamma   90.00
#
_symmetry.space_group_name_H-M   'P 1'
#
loop_
_entity.id
_entity.type
_entity.pdbx_description
1 polymer ?
#
loop_
_entity_poly.entity_id
_entity_poly.type
_entity_poly.pdbx_seq_one_letter_code
_entity_poly.pdbx_strand_id
1 'polypeptide(L)'
;MTIKMKKIVLALIAAMTVNLAHAQKLDVSLTAGTAGIGIDVATHVHKNVQLRMGYEYMPRFKSSIYFPVEVGGQPAVAYDAWGNRVETTFDRLSKMLHDLTGFKVEDDVKMVGKPTINNFKFLVDVFPFKNKHWHITGGFYWGASQFAYAENSTQAMTSLLAVSMYNQIYEKCVADEPIISIEGDGTAQNPGMNVFLTEAYRQKIVNYGRMGFHVGDNKDSGEPYIMEADAESGMVKVRAKSNSFKPYLGFGYGGKLVKNRDDLKVSFDAGMMFWGGTPSLITHDGTNLTKDVENITGKVGDWVDFLGGIKVYPVLQVRFTKSIF
;
A
#
# COMPACT_ATOMS: atom_id res chain seq x y z
N MET A 1 -7.24 -9.77 14.85
CA MET A 1 -6.27 -10.68 15.50
C MET A 1 -7.03 -11.88 16.04
N THR A 2 -6.91 -13.05 15.41
CA THR A 2 -7.68 -14.26 15.74
C THR A 2 -7.35 -14.77 17.15
N ILE A 3 -8.32 -15.42 17.80
CA ILE A 3 -8.21 -15.98 19.17
C ILE A 3 -6.96 -16.90 19.30
N LYS A 4 -6.59 -17.63 18.24
CA LYS A 4 -5.38 -18.46 18.19
C LYS A 4 -4.08 -17.65 18.35
N MET A 5 -3.99 -16.48 17.71
CA MET A 5 -2.81 -15.58 17.83
C MET A 5 -2.67 -15.01 19.25
N LYS A 6 -3.78 -14.63 19.89
CA LYS A 6 -3.75 -14.15 21.30
C LYS A 6 -3.20 -15.22 22.24
N LYS A 7 -3.57 -16.48 22.05
CA LYS A 7 -3.09 -17.60 22.86
C LYS A 7 -1.61 -17.89 22.65
N ILE A 8 -1.11 -17.79 21.42
CA ILE A 8 0.32 -17.98 21.10
C ILE A 8 1.16 -16.86 21.71
N VAL A 9 0.72 -15.60 21.58
CA VAL A 9 1.39 -14.44 22.20
C VAL A 9 1.40 -14.57 23.73
N LEU A 10 0.27 -14.99 24.34
CA LEU A 10 0.18 -15.21 25.78
C LEU A 10 1.09 -16.35 26.24
N ALA A 11 1.17 -17.46 25.48
CA ALA A 11 2.05 -18.59 25.78
C ALA A 11 3.53 -18.21 25.65
N LEU A 12 3.89 -17.39 24.65
CA LEU A 12 5.24 -16.86 24.51
C LEU A 12 5.60 -15.90 25.65
N ILE A 13 4.67 -15.03 26.06
CA ILE A 13 4.86 -14.16 27.23
C ILE A 13 5.00 -15.00 28.50
N ALA A 14 4.17 -16.04 28.70
CA ALA A 14 4.26 -16.93 29.84
C ALA A 14 5.55 -17.77 29.84
N ALA A 15 5.99 -18.27 28.69
CA ALA A 15 7.29 -18.97 28.58
C ALA A 15 8.47 -18.05 28.90
N MET A 16 8.38 -16.75 28.59
CA MET A 16 9.37 -15.77 28.97
C MET A 16 9.37 -15.46 30.46
N THR A 17 8.20 -15.34 31.08
CA THR A 17 8.13 -15.05 32.53
C THR A 17 8.72 -16.17 33.38
N VAL A 18 8.63 -17.43 32.94
CA VAL A 18 9.26 -18.57 33.61
C VAL A 18 10.80 -18.52 33.50
N ASN A 19 11.35 -18.08 32.35
CA ASN A 19 12.79 -17.91 32.18
C ASN A 19 13.33 -16.62 32.80
N LEU A 20 12.50 -15.57 32.93
CA LEU A 20 12.87 -14.31 33.59
C LEU A 20 13.11 -14.46 35.09
N ALA A 21 12.52 -15.45 35.74
CA ALA A 21 12.75 -15.75 37.16
C ALA A 21 14.20 -16.19 37.44
N HIS A 22 14.96 -16.59 36.41
CA HIS A 22 16.37 -16.96 36.49
C HIS A 22 17.28 -16.00 35.69
N ALA A 23 16.71 -14.96 35.06
CA ALA A 23 17.46 -13.99 34.25
C ALA A 23 18.25 -13.04 35.16
N GLN A 24 19.55 -13.10 35.12
CA GLN A 24 20.44 -12.20 35.88
C GLN A 24 20.42 -10.75 35.37
N LYS A 25 19.88 -10.49 34.17
CA LYS A 25 19.77 -9.13 33.56
C LYS A 25 18.57 -9.05 32.66
N LEU A 26 17.73 -8.04 32.90
CA LEU A 26 16.60 -7.67 32.07
C LEU A 26 16.85 -6.27 31.48
N ASP A 27 16.86 -6.19 30.17
CA ASP A 27 17.02 -4.94 29.44
C ASP A 27 15.68 -4.56 28.79
N VAL A 28 15.29 -3.29 28.89
CA VAL A 28 14.16 -2.72 28.17
C VAL A 28 14.68 -1.65 27.23
N SER A 29 14.22 -1.66 25.98
CA SER A 29 14.71 -0.74 24.97
C SER A 29 13.59 -0.05 24.23
N LEU A 30 13.81 1.21 23.85
CA LEU A 30 13.05 1.94 22.86
C LEU A 30 13.82 1.96 21.56
N THR A 31 13.13 1.71 20.45
CA THR A 31 13.72 1.65 19.12
C THR A 31 13.03 2.63 18.18
N ALA A 32 13.82 3.23 17.30
CA ALA A 32 13.32 4.10 16.24
C ALA A 32 14.15 3.91 14.96
N GLY A 33 13.49 3.76 13.81
CA GLY A 33 14.18 3.53 12.55
C GLY A 33 13.26 3.37 11.35
N THR A 34 13.79 2.77 10.30
CA THR A 34 13.04 2.59 9.04
C THR A 34 11.84 1.65 9.21
N ALA A 35 11.87 0.72 10.15
CA ALA A 35 10.74 -0.16 10.45
C ALA A 35 9.69 0.48 11.40
N GLY A 36 9.96 1.70 11.90
CA GLY A 36 9.07 2.46 12.77
C GLY A 36 9.67 2.70 14.16
N ILE A 37 8.78 2.90 15.11
CA ILE A 37 9.11 3.02 16.54
C ILE A 37 8.70 1.72 17.25
N GLY A 38 9.45 1.32 18.27
CA GLY A 38 9.18 0.07 18.96
C GLY A 38 9.66 0.03 20.39
N ILE A 39 9.25 -1.03 21.06
CA ILE A 39 9.69 -1.39 22.39
C ILE A 39 10.18 -2.83 22.38
N ASP A 40 11.32 -3.07 23.01
CA ASP A 40 11.94 -4.38 23.14
C ASP A 40 12.18 -4.73 24.60
N VAL A 41 12.07 -6.01 24.90
CA VAL A 41 12.52 -6.62 26.14
C VAL A 41 13.58 -7.65 25.77
N ALA A 42 14.71 -7.63 26.47
CA ALA A 42 15.82 -8.52 26.18
C ALA A 42 16.41 -9.11 27.46
N THR A 43 16.93 -10.34 27.36
CA THR A 43 17.59 -11.01 28.45
C THR A 43 18.83 -11.74 27.97
N HIS A 44 19.90 -11.75 28.78
CA HIS A 44 21.12 -12.51 28.47
C HIS A 44 20.93 -13.96 28.91
N VAL A 45 20.93 -14.87 27.95
CA VAL A 45 20.88 -16.33 28.20
C VAL A 45 22.29 -16.94 28.31
N HIS A 46 23.27 -16.23 27.78
CA HIS A 46 24.68 -16.56 27.88
C HIS A 46 25.52 -15.27 27.93
N LYS A 47 26.77 -15.34 28.39
CA LYS A 47 27.68 -14.18 28.46
C LYS A 47 27.79 -13.40 27.13
N ASN A 48 27.61 -14.08 25.98
CA ASN A 48 27.75 -13.51 24.66
C ASN A 48 26.44 -13.60 23.83
N VAL A 49 25.31 -14.03 24.42
CA VAL A 49 24.05 -14.21 23.69
C VAL A 49 22.92 -13.56 24.46
N GLN A 50 22.18 -12.72 23.78
CA GLN A 50 20.98 -12.05 24.27
C GLN A 50 19.78 -12.44 23.42
N LEU A 51 18.68 -12.80 24.05
CA LEU A 51 17.37 -12.95 23.40
C LEU A 51 16.62 -11.64 23.53
N ARG A 52 16.01 -11.22 22.43
CA ARG A 52 15.27 -9.96 22.35
C ARG A 52 13.92 -10.19 21.68
N MET A 53 12.86 -9.71 22.31
CA MET A 53 11.51 -9.70 21.76
C MET A 53 10.95 -8.30 21.84
N GLY A 54 10.15 -7.95 20.85
CA GLY A 54 9.58 -6.63 20.82
C GLY A 54 8.44 -6.47 19.83
N TYR A 55 7.92 -5.28 19.82
CA TYR A 55 6.88 -4.86 18.88
C TYR A 55 7.28 -3.53 18.25
N GLU A 56 7.10 -3.43 16.94
CA GLU A 56 7.34 -2.23 16.16
C GLU A 56 6.08 -1.78 15.45
N TYR A 57 5.90 -0.48 15.43
CA TYR A 57 4.80 0.20 14.80
C TYR A 57 5.31 1.36 13.95
N MET A 58 4.91 1.41 12.68
CA MET A 58 5.18 2.54 11.82
C MET A 58 4.12 3.62 12.02
N PRO A 59 4.49 4.83 12.48
CA PRO A 59 3.57 5.95 12.53
C PRO A 59 2.95 6.21 11.16
N ARG A 60 1.65 6.43 11.10
CA ARG A 60 0.92 6.67 9.87
C ARG A 60 1.19 8.08 9.38
N PHE A 61 2.09 8.22 8.42
CA PHE A 61 2.23 9.45 7.65
C PHE A 61 1.49 9.32 6.33
N LYS A 62 1.05 10.46 5.78
CA LYS A 62 0.34 10.52 4.50
C LYS A 62 1.29 11.04 3.42
N SER A 63 1.36 10.33 2.31
CA SER A 63 2.06 10.79 1.11
C SER A 63 1.05 10.91 -0.01
N SER A 64 1.01 12.05 -0.68
CA SER A 64 0.08 12.29 -1.79
C SER A 64 0.78 12.02 -3.11
N ILE A 65 0.10 11.29 -3.99
CA ILE A 65 0.53 10.98 -5.35
C ILE A 65 -0.64 11.37 -6.25
N TYR A 66 -0.38 12.08 -7.34
CA TYR A 66 -1.38 12.51 -8.31
C TYR A 66 -1.27 11.63 -9.56
N PHE A 67 -2.42 11.19 -10.06
CA PHE A 67 -2.55 10.34 -11.24
C PHE A 67 -3.34 11.08 -12.29
N PRO A 68 -2.80 11.28 -13.51
CA PRO A 68 -3.54 11.91 -14.58
C PRO A 68 -4.68 11.00 -15.07
N VAL A 69 -5.80 11.62 -15.42
CA VAL A 69 -6.92 10.93 -16.07
C VAL A 69 -6.68 10.87 -17.58
N GLU A 70 -7.13 9.80 -18.20
CA GLU A 70 -7.08 9.59 -19.65
C GLU A 70 -8.46 9.25 -20.19
N VAL A 71 -8.71 9.57 -21.45
CA VAL A 71 -9.92 9.21 -22.20
C VAL A 71 -9.52 8.57 -23.52
N GLY A 72 -9.85 7.29 -23.72
CA GLY A 72 -9.50 6.57 -24.93
C GLY A 72 -7.99 6.56 -25.19
N GLY A 73 -7.17 6.47 -24.13
CA GLY A 73 -5.72 6.48 -24.22
C GLY A 73 -5.11 7.87 -24.50
N GLN A 74 -5.92 8.94 -24.44
CA GLN A 74 -5.45 10.31 -24.62
C GLN A 74 -5.44 11.04 -23.26
N PRO A 75 -4.38 11.80 -22.95
CA PRO A 75 -4.27 12.49 -21.68
C PRO A 75 -5.35 13.56 -21.50
N ALA A 76 -5.80 13.76 -20.26
CA ALA A 76 -6.74 14.82 -19.92
C ALA A 76 -6.22 16.23 -20.20
N VAL A 77 -4.90 16.41 -20.12
CA VAL A 77 -4.23 17.70 -20.38
C VAL A 77 -3.27 17.57 -21.56
N ALA A 78 -3.41 18.43 -22.54
CA ALA A 78 -2.51 18.52 -23.70
C ALA A 78 -2.12 19.97 -23.98
N TYR A 79 -0.94 20.14 -24.59
CA TYR A 79 -0.39 21.45 -24.96
C TYR A 79 0.00 21.45 -26.44
N ASP A 80 -0.15 22.60 -27.09
CA ASP A 80 0.35 22.81 -28.43
C ASP A 80 1.89 23.02 -28.47
N ALA A 81 2.43 23.17 -29.67
CA ALA A 81 3.88 23.39 -29.86
C ALA A 81 4.41 24.70 -29.22
N TRP A 82 3.53 25.62 -28.85
CA TRP A 82 3.86 26.91 -28.22
C TRP A 82 3.64 26.89 -26.71
N GLY A 83 3.18 25.72 -26.13
CA GLY A 83 2.95 25.57 -24.70
C GLY A 83 1.58 26.07 -24.22
N ASN A 84 0.64 26.36 -25.12
CA ASN A 84 -0.73 26.71 -24.74
C ASN A 84 -1.55 25.43 -24.53
N ARG A 85 -2.39 25.39 -23.47
CA ARG A 85 -3.32 24.28 -23.25
C ARG A 85 -4.35 24.23 -24.39
N VAL A 86 -4.52 23.04 -24.97
CA VAL A 86 -5.52 22.76 -25.98
C VAL A 86 -6.70 21.99 -25.41
N GLU A 87 -7.89 22.18 -25.97
CA GLU A 87 -9.08 21.44 -25.58
C GLU A 87 -8.94 19.98 -25.94
N THR A 88 -9.10 19.09 -24.98
CA THR A 88 -9.02 17.63 -25.15
C THR A 88 -10.40 16.97 -25.20
N THR A 89 -10.44 15.68 -25.49
CA THR A 89 -11.68 14.88 -25.35
C THR A 89 -12.14 14.85 -23.89
N PHE A 90 -11.20 14.83 -22.95
CA PHE A 90 -11.49 14.91 -21.52
C PHE A 90 -12.24 16.22 -21.17
N ASP A 91 -11.78 17.38 -21.65
CA ASP A 91 -12.41 18.67 -21.35
C ASP A 91 -13.88 18.69 -21.79
N ARG A 92 -14.19 18.14 -22.97
CA ARG A 92 -15.56 18.04 -23.50
C ARG A 92 -16.42 17.10 -22.67
N LEU A 93 -15.89 15.94 -22.30
CA LEU A 93 -16.59 14.96 -21.46
C LEU A 93 -16.79 15.47 -20.03
N SER A 94 -15.76 16.07 -19.44
CA SER A 94 -15.83 16.67 -18.10
C SER A 94 -16.90 17.75 -18.03
N LYS A 95 -16.98 18.60 -19.06
CA LYS A 95 -18.05 19.61 -19.18
C LYS A 95 -19.43 18.97 -19.30
N MET A 96 -19.58 17.95 -20.16
CA MET A 96 -20.83 17.23 -20.32
C MET A 96 -21.27 16.57 -19.02
N LEU A 97 -20.36 15.92 -18.31
CA LEU A 97 -20.64 15.28 -17.02
C LEU A 97 -21.00 16.31 -15.94
N HIS A 98 -20.33 17.46 -15.94
CA HIS A 98 -20.68 18.56 -15.05
C HIS A 98 -22.10 19.09 -15.31
N ASP A 99 -22.45 19.31 -16.58
CA ASP A 99 -23.78 19.80 -16.97
C ASP A 99 -24.89 18.80 -16.61
N LEU A 100 -24.60 17.49 -16.63
CA LEU A 100 -25.53 16.42 -16.28
C LEU A 100 -25.65 16.14 -14.79
N THR A 101 -24.53 16.15 -14.07
CA THR A 101 -24.45 15.69 -12.68
C THR A 101 -24.24 16.79 -11.66
N GLY A 102 -23.84 17.98 -12.10
CA GLY A 102 -23.39 19.08 -11.24
C GLY A 102 -21.98 18.87 -10.63
N PHE A 103 -21.32 17.75 -10.93
CA PHE A 103 -19.98 17.45 -10.41
C PHE A 103 -18.91 17.73 -11.45
N LYS A 104 -17.85 18.41 -11.03
CA LYS A 104 -16.67 18.63 -11.86
C LYS A 104 -15.79 17.38 -11.80
N VAL A 105 -15.40 16.85 -12.96
CA VAL A 105 -14.38 15.81 -13.07
C VAL A 105 -13.01 16.50 -13.14
N GLU A 106 -12.12 16.16 -12.20
CA GLU A 106 -10.75 16.69 -12.17
C GLU A 106 -9.88 15.92 -13.17
N ASP A 107 -8.88 16.61 -13.74
CA ASP A 107 -7.94 16.06 -14.71
C ASP A 107 -6.84 15.19 -14.05
N ASP A 108 -6.75 15.24 -12.75
CA ASP A 108 -5.94 14.32 -11.95
C ASP A 108 -6.70 13.79 -10.72
N VAL A 109 -6.26 12.66 -10.22
CA VAL A 109 -6.80 12.07 -8.98
C VAL A 109 -5.71 11.96 -7.94
N LYS A 110 -5.96 12.60 -6.81
CA LYS A 110 -5.10 12.54 -5.65
C LYS A 110 -5.28 11.24 -4.89
N MET A 111 -4.25 10.40 -4.90
CA MET A 111 -4.12 9.23 -4.05
C MET A 111 -3.32 9.54 -2.79
N VAL A 112 -3.73 8.98 -1.67
CA VAL A 112 -3.07 9.14 -0.38
C VAL A 112 -2.52 7.80 0.08
N GLY A 113 -1.19 7.67 0.01
CA GLY A 113 -0.46 6.49 0.51
C GLY A 113 -0.21 6.58 2.02
N LYS A 114 -0.36 5.45 2.70
CA LYS A 114 -0.16 5.31 4.14
C LYS A 114 0.58 4.00 4.45
N PRO A 115 1.73 4.02 5.15
CA PRO A 115 2.36 2.81 5.65
C PRO A 115 1.51 2.21 6.78
N THR A 116 1.56 0.88 6.89
CA THR A 116 0.82 0.11 7.90
C THR A 116 1.68 -0.96 8.56
N ILE A 117 3.01 -0.75 8.56
CA ILE A 117 3.94 -1.71 9.15
C ILE A 117 3.67 -1.81 10.65
N ASN A 118 3.36 -3.00 11.11
CA ASN A 118 3.34 -3.37 12.50
C ASN A 118 3.82 -4.82 12.63
N ASN A 119 4.88 -5.03 13.37
CA ASN A 119 5.52 -6.32 13.50
C ASN A 119 5.84 -6.62 14.95
N PHE A 120 5.56 -7.84 15.34
CA PHE A 120 6.23 -8.49 16.46
C PHE A 120 7.59 -8.98 15.98
N LYS A 121 8.62 -8.92 16.82
CA LYS A 121 9.96 -9.43 16.48
C LYS A 121 10.49 -10.36 17.57
N PHE A 122 11.23 -11.36 17.12
CA PHE A 122 12.01 -12.25 17.97
C PHE A 122 13.41 -12.35 17.38
N LEU A 123 14.39 -11.88 18.15
CA LEU A 123 15.76 -11.71 17.69
C LEU A 123 16.74 -12.30 18.69
N VAL A 124 17.85 -12.77 18.18
CA VAL A 124 18.99 -13.27 18.93
C VAL A 124 20.19 -12.41 18.59
N ASP A 125 20.74 -11.71 19.57
CA ASP A 125 21.95 -10.91 19.44
C ASP A 125 23.14 -11.73 19.95
N VAL A 126 24.16 -11.90 19.13
CA VAL A 126 25.42 -12.58 19.46
C VAL A 126 26.53 -11.55 19.50
N PHE A 127 27.25 -11.47 20.62
CA PHE A 127 28.36 -10.55 20.84
C PHE A 127 29.69 -11.27 20.69
N PRO A 128 30.35 -11.19 19.50
CA PRO A 128 31.57 -11.98 19.21
C PRO A 128 32.79 -11.47 19.96
N PHE A 129 32.83 -10.20 20.34
CA PHE A 129 34.02 -9.59 20.96
C PHE A 129 33.83 -9.35 22.47
N LYS A 130 34.95 -9.39 23.22
CA LYS A 130 34.97 -9.19 24.68
C LYS A 130 34.44 -7.83 25.10
N ASN A 131 34.64 -6.79 24.31
CA ASN A 131 34.14 -5.41 24.58
C ASN A 131 32.62 -5.25 24.41
N LYS A 132 31.96 -6.24 23.75
CA LYS A 132 30.51 -6.29 23.54
C LYS A 132 29.91 -5.04 22.83
N HIS A 133 30.73 -4.30 22.09
CA HIS A 133 30.24 -3.17 21.30
C HIS A 133 29.55 -3.65 20.01
N TRP A 134 30.07 -4.68 19.37
CA TRP A 134 29.51 -5.26 18.15
C TRP A 134 28.64 -6.47 18.48
N HIS A 135 27.54 -6.57 17.77
CA HIS A 135 26.70 -7.76 17.80
C HIS A 135 26.20 -8.10 16.39
N ILE A 136 25.98 -9.39 16.17
CA ILE A 136 25.30 -9.94 15.00
C ILE A 136 23.92 -10.37 15.47
N THR A 137 22.89 -9.99 14.71
CA THR A 137 21.50 -10.26 15.06
C THR A 137 20.87 -11.16 14.01
N GLY A 138 20.29 -12.26 14.45
CA GLY A 138 19.46 -13.13 13.62
C GLY A 138 18.09 -13.32 14.24
N GLY A 139 17.07 -13.60 13.42
CA GLY A 139 15.74 -13.88 13.94
C GLY A 139 14.65 -13.60 12.90
N PHE A 140 13.52 -13.14 13.37
CA PHE A 140 12.39 -12.85 12.47
C PHE A 140 11.49 -11.73 13.00
N TYR A 141 10.81 -11.11 12.05
CA TYR A 141 9.64 -10.26 12.28
C TYR A 141 8.38 -11.00 11.85
N TRP A 142 7.30 -10.80 12.59
CA TRP A 142 6.01 -11.38 12.28
C TRP A 142 4.91 -10.33 12.47
N GLY A 143 4.15 -10.06 11.41
CA GLY A 143 3.11 -9.03 11.44
C GLY A 143 2.11 -9.17 10.31
N ALA A 144 1.36 -8.10 10.07
CA ALA A 144 0.44 -8.05 8.95
C ALA A 144 1.17 -8.22 7.62
N SER A 145 0.56 -8.96 6.68
CA SER A 145 1.10 -9.05 5.32
C SER A 145 1.03 -7.72 4.58
N GLN A 146 -0.02 -6.92 4.83
CA GLN A 146 -0.15 -5.58 4.27
C GLN A 146 0.77 -4.60 5.04
N PHE A 147 1.71 -3.96 4.31
CA PHE A 147 2.66 -3.01 4.90
C PHE A 147 2.41 -1.56 4.46
N ALA A 148 1.62 -1.36 3.40
CA ALA A 148 1.15 -0.03 2.99
C ALA A 148 -0.17 -0.16 2.22
N TYR A 149 -0.90 0.92 2.14
CA TYR A 149 -2.03 1.07 1.23
C TYR A 149 -2.13 2.50 0.71
N ALA A 150 -2.76 2.65 -0.44
CA ALA A 150 -3.12 3.94 -1.00
C ALA A 150 -4.61 3.93 -1.35
N GLU A 151 -5.25 5.07 -1.16
CA GLU A 151 -6.66 5.30 -1.52
C GLU A 151 -6.82 6.73 -2.03
N ASN A 152 -7.79 6.98 -2.92
CA ASN A 152 -8.07 8.34 -3.36
C ASN A 152 -8.58 9.20 -2.20
N SER A 153 -8.38 10.51 -2.33
CA SER A 153 -8.95 11.47 -1.38
C SER A 153 -10.47 11.50 -1.48
N THR A 154 -11.15 11.83 -0.39
CA THR A 154 -12.62 11.99 -0.39
C THR A 154 -13.08 13.06 -1.38
N GLN A 155 -12.25 14.08 -1.63
CA GLN A 155 -12.55 15.12 -2.63
C GLN A 155 -12.61 14.59 -4.06
N ALA A 156 -11.86 13.53 -4.35
CA ALA A 156 -11.85 12.89 -5.66
C ALA A 156 -13.02 11.90 -5.88
N MET A 157 -13.79 11.54 -4.85
CA MET A 157 -14.88 10.56 -4.96
C MET A 157 -15.93 10.96 -5.98
N THR A 158 -16.39 12.21 -5.97
CA THR A 158 -17.43 12.69 -6.89
C THR A 158 -16.96 12.67 -8.34
N SER A 159 -15.71 13.05 -8.60
CA SER A 159 -15.07 12.90 -9.91
C SER A 159 -15.05 11.44 -10.36
N LEU A 160 -14.61 10.55 -9.48
CA LEU A 160 -14.48 9.12 -9.79
C LEU A 160 -15.83 8.45 -10.01
N LEU A 161 -16.86 8.83 -9.25
CA LEU A 161 -18.23 8.35 -9.49
C LEU A 161 -18.77 8.82 -10.86
N ALA A 162 -18.51 10.07 -11.25
CA ALA A 162 -18.90 10.58 -12.57
C ALA A 162 -18.15 9.83 -13.69
N VAL A 163 -16.87 9.52 -13.51
CA VAL A 163 -16.10 8.67 -14.44
C VAL A 163 -16.71 7.28 -14.53
N SER A 164 -17.06 6.67 -13.40
CA SER A 164 -17.68 5.33 -13.37
C SER A 164 -19.04 5.32 -14.07
N MET A 165 -19.87 6.35 -13.86
CA MET A 165 -21.14 6.50 -14.57
C MET A 165 -20.94 6.64 -16.08
N TYR A 166 -19.95 7.44 -16.52
CA TYR A 166 -19.61 7.55 -17.93
C TYR A 166 -19.21 6.20 -18.52
N ASN A 167 -18.37 5.44 -17.84
CA ASN A 167 -17.91 4.14 -18.32
C ASN A 167 -19.04 3.11 -18.42
N GLN A 168 -20.00 3.13 -17.50
CA GLN A 168 -21.20 2.30 -17.63
C GLN A 168 -22.02 2.66 -18.88
N ILE A 169 -22.14 3.96 -19.18
CA ILE A 169 -22.80 4.40 -20.43
C ILE A 169 -21.99 3.96 -21.65
N TYR A 170 -20.66 4.11 -21.61
CA TYR A 170 -19.78 3.68 -22.67
C TYR A 170 -19.92 2.17 -22.95
N GLU A 171 -19.91 1.32 -21.93
CA GLU A 171 -20.08 -0.13 -22.07
C GLU A 171 -21.41 -0.50 -22.71
N LYS A 172 -22.50 0.13 -22.28
CA LYS A 172 -23.83 -0.04 -22.90
C LYS A 172 -23.84 0.41 -24.35
N CYS A 173 -23.12 1.48 -24.69
CA CYS A 173 -22.99 1.95 -26.06
C CYS A 173 -22.19 0.96 -26.94
N VAL A 174 -21.14 0.35 -26.41
CA VAL A 174 -20.36 -0.68 -27.12
C VAL A 174 -21.18 -1.95 -27.33
N ALA A 175 -21.93 -2.37 -26.31
CA ALA A 175 -22.79 -3.56 -26.36
C ALA A 175 -24.11 -3.36 -27.12
N ASP A 176 -24.40 -2.14 -27.59
CA ASP A 176 -25.68 -1.76 -28.19
C ASP A 176 -26.88 -2.03 -27.27
N GLU A 177 -26.71 -1.77 -25.99
CA GLU A 177 -27.71 -1.95 -24.94
C GLU A 177 -28.46 -0.66 -24.61
N PRO A 178 -29.69 -0.74 -24.08
CA PRO A 178 -30.42 0.42 -23.63
C PRO A 178 -29.72 1.09 -22.43
N ILE A 179 -29.65 2.43 -22.44
CA ILE A 179 -29.08 3.20 -21.33
C ILE A 179 -29.94 3.07 -20.07
N ILE A 180 -31.26 3.08 -20.27
CA ILE A 180 -32.24 2.89 -19.20
C ILE A 180 -33.20 1.78 -19.63
N SER A 181 -33.39 0.80 -18.77
CA SER A 181 -34.40 -0.24 -18.89
C SER A 181 -35.37 -0.12 -17.72
N ILE A 182 -36.63 0.11 -18.00
CA ILE A 182 -37.71 0.11 -17.02
C ILE A 182 -38.51 -1.17 -17.25
N GLU A 183 -38.48 -2.07 -16.30
CA GLU A 183 -39.30 -3.30 -16.38
C GLU A 183 -40.74 -2.99 -16.27
N GLY A 184 -41.56 -3.57 -17.16
CA GLY A 184 -43.00 -3.52 -17.09
C GLY A 184 -43.53 -4.62 -16.17
N ASP A 185 -44.81 -4.54 -15.83
CA ASP A 185 -45.52 -5.59 -15.08
C ASP A 185 -46.12 -6.68 -16.00
N GLY A 186 -45.79 -6.63 -17.28
CA GLY A 186 -46.31 -7.57 -18.30
C GLY A 186 -47.72 -7.24 -18.78
N THR A 187 -48.32 -6.14 -18.35
CA THR A 187 -49.62 -5.70 -18.84
C THR A 187 -49.51 -4.75 -20.05
N ALA A 188 -50.54 -4.64 -20.85
CA ALA A 188 -50.59 -3.69 -21.95
C ALA A 188 -50.53 -2.22 -21.51
N GLN A 189 -50.86 -1.94 -20.25
CA GLN A 189 -50.80 -0.62 -19.63
C GLN A 189 -49.41 -0.26 -19.14
N ASN A 190 -48.53 -1.29 -18.85
CA ASN A 190 -47.15 -1.11 -18.42
C ASN A 190 -46.23 -2.12 -19.08
N PRO A 191 -45.96 -1.98 -20.38
CA PRO A 191 -45.13 -2.95 -21.16
C PRO A 191 -43.64 -2.85 -20.83
N GLY A 192 -43.24 -1.89 -19.98
CA GLY A 192 -41.84 -1.53 -19.79
C GLY A 192 -41.31 -0.58 -20.88
N MET A 193 -40.14 -0.04 -20.70
CA MET A 193 -39.54 0.90 -21.64
C MET A 193 -38.01 0.75 -21.67
N ASN A 194 -37.47 0.63 -22.87
CA ASN A 194 -36.04 0.70 -23.12
C ASN A 194 -35.69 2.02 -23.80
N VAL A 195 -34.77 2.76 -23.22
CA VAL A 195 -34.28 4.03 -23.77
C VAL A 195 -32.89 3.80 -24.33
N PHE A 196 -32.73 4.02 -25.62
CA PHE A 196 -31.45 3.95 -26.32
C PHE A 196 -30.96 5.36 -26.64
N LEU A 197 -29.64 5.55 -26.68
CA LEU A 197 -29.10 6.75 -27.33
C LEU A 197 -29.30 6.67 -28.84
N THR A 198 -29.41 7.84 -29.47
CA THR A 198 -29.41 7.89 -30.93
C THR A 198 -28.07 7.38 -31.45
N GLU A 199 -28.07 6.76 -32.63
CA GLU A 199 -26.86 6.18 -33.23
C GLU A 199 -25.70 7.20 -33.30
N ALA A 200 -26.00 8.44 -33.63
CA ALA A 200 -24.97 9.50 -33.67
C ALA A 200 -24.31 9.77 -32.31
N TYR A 201 -25.08 9.75 -31.21
CA TYR A 201 -24.54 9.92 -29.85
C TYR A 201 -23.83 8.66 -29.40
N ARG A 202 -24.36 7.47 -29.69
CA ARG A 202 -23.74 6.19 -29.38
C ARG A 202 -22.34 6.10 -30.01
N GLN A 203 -22.24 6.36 -31.32
CA GLN A 203 -20.95 6.34 -32.04
C GLN A 203 -19.98 7.38 -31.50
N LYS A 204 -20.45 8.55 -31.10
CA LYS A 204 -19.62 9.59 -30.51
C LYS A 204 -19.01 9.14 -29.18
N ILE A 205 -19.78 8.48 -28.31
CA ILE A 205 -19.30 7.94 -27.01
C ILE A 205 -18.33 6.81 -27.25
N VAL A 206 -18.62 5.88 -28.17
CA VAL A 206 -17.72 4.77 -28.54
C VAL A 206 -16.38 5.30 -29.07
N ASN A 207 -16.42 6.35 -29.92
CA ASN A 207 -15.19 6.96 -30.44
C ASN A 207 -14.37 7.73 -29.40
N TYR A 208 -14.99 8.22 -28.33
CA TYR A 208 -14.28 8.86 -27.23
C TYR A 208 -13.51 7.84 -26.38
N GLY A 209 -14.01 6.60 -26.27
CA GLY A 209 -13.39 5.54 -25.46
C GLY A 209 -13.69 5.64 -23.98
N ARG A 210 -13.11 4.72 -23.21
CA ARG A 210 -13.22 4.70 -21.75
C ARG A 210 -12.45 5.84 -21.10
N MET A 211 -12.91 6.26 -19.93
CA MET A 211 -12.25 7.24 -19.07
C MET A 211 -11.69 6.53 -17.83
N GLY A 212 -10.44 6.82 -17.45
CA GLY A 212 -9.82 6.20 -16.27
C GLY A 212 -8.34 6.52 -16.19
N PHE A 213 -7.62 5.68 -15.45
CA PHE A 213 -6.16 5.80 -15.33
C PHE A 213 -5.51 4.66 -16.10
N HIS A 214 -4.81 5.00 -17.16
CA HIS A 214 -3.95 4.04 -17.83
C HIS A 214 -2.72 3.80 -16.93
N VAL A 215 -2.60 2.60 -16.40
CA VAL A 215 -1.51 2.22 -15.50
C VAL A 215 -0.39 1.54 -16.26
N GLY A 216 -0.73 0.74 -17.27
CA GLY A 216 0.18 -0.06 -18.08
C GLY A 216 -0.61 -1.04 -18.93
N ASP A 217 0.01 -2.11 -19.39
CA ASP A 217 -0.61 -3.13 -20.24
C ASP A 217 -0.75 -4.44 -19.46
N ASN A 218 -1.87 -5.14 -19.67
CA ASN A 218 -2.09 -6.45 -19.09
C ASN A 218 -1.15 -7.47 -19.78
N LYS A 219 -0.32 -8.17 -19.02
CA LYS A 219 0.67 -9.12 -19.58
C LYS A 219 0.07 -10.27 -20.35
N ASP A 220 -1.12 -10.72 -19.98
CA ASP A 220 -1.74 -11.90 -20.60
C ASP A 220 -2.44 -11.55 -21.91
N SER A 221 -3.09 -10.38 -22.00
CA SER A 221 -3.82 -9.95 -23.19
C SER A 221 -3.07 -8.94 -24.05
N GLY A 222 -2.10 -8.22 -23.50
CA GLY A 222 -1.44 -7.08 -24.16
C GLY A 222 -2.33 -5.83 -24.26
N GLU A 223 -3.53 -5.88 -23.68
CA GLU A 223 -4.46 -4.74 -23.70
C GLU A 223 -4.14 -3.73 -22.61
N PRO A 224 -4.42 -2.43 -22.83
CA PRO A 224 -4.25 -1.40 -21.81
C PRO A 224 -5.02 -1.74 -20.52
N TYR A 225 -4.32 -1.74 -19.38
CA TYR A 225 -4.95 -1.82 -18.06
C TYR A 225 -5.35 -0.42 -17.60
N ILE A 226 -6.64 -0.16 -17.63
CA ILE A 226 -7.24 1.09 -17.19
C ILE A 226 -7.86 0.85 -15.81
N MET A 227 -7.29 1.49 -14.79
CA MET A 227 -7.80 1.41 -13.44
C MET A 227 -8.96 2.39 -13.27
N GLU A 228 -10.12 1.87 -12.92
CA GLU A 228 -11.34 2.64 -12.65
C GLU A 228 -11.65 2.64 -11.17
N ALA A 229 -12.50 3.53 -10.73
CA ALA A 229 -13.01 3.49 -9.38
C ALA A 229 -14.04 2.38 -9.22
N ASP A 230 -14.12 1.81 -8.04
CA ASP A 230 -15.22 0.93 -7.64
C ASP A 230 -16.57 1.66 -7.78
N ALA A 231 -17.49 1.08 -8.54
CA ALA A 231 -18.74 1.72 -8.94
C ALA A 231 -19.65 2.09 -7.76
N GLU A 232 -19.59 1.34 -6.66
CA GLU A 232 -20.42 1.58 -5.48
C GLU A 232 -19.82 2.62 -4.54
N SER A 233 -18.49 2.52 -4.31
CA SER A 233 -17.82 3.36 -3.33
C SER A 233 -17.14 4.60 -3.90
N GLY A 234 -16.93 4.68 -5.22
CA GLY A 234 -16.14 5.73 -5.87
C GLY A 234 -14.67 5.72 -5.43
N MET A 235 -14.17 4.57 -4.96
CA MET A 235 -12.85 4.46 -4.38
C MET A 235 -11.92 3.62 -5.24
N VAL A 236 -10.73 4.16 -5.48
CA VAL A 236 -9.58 3.41 -5.97
C VAL A 236 -8.71 3.06 -4.78
N LYS A 237 -8.39 1.77 -4.61
CA LYS A 237 -7.56 1.29 -3.50
C LYS A 237 -6.46 0.40 -4.03
N VAL A 238 -5.24 0.63 -3.54
CA VAL A 238 -4.08 -0.21 -3.82
C VAL A 238 -3.47 -0.66 -2.49
N ARG A 239 -3.18 -1.95 -2.36
CA ARG A 239 -2.61 -2.56 -1.15
C ARG A 239 -1.26 -3.16 -1.46
N ALA A 240 -0.24 -2.73 -0.74
CA ALA A 240 1.09 -3.32 -0.81
C ALA A 240 1.21 -4.46 0.22
N LYS A 241 1.52 -5.66 -0.25
CA LYS A 241 1.59 -6.87 0.58
C LYS A 241 2.93 -7.58 0.44
N SER A 242 3.40 -8.15 1.55
CA SER A 242 4.56 -9.04 1.66
C SER A 242 4.20 -10.24 2.53
N ASN A 243 5.13 -11.16 2.78
CA ASN A 243 4.90 -12.24 3.73
C ASN A 243 4.70 -11.70 5.17
N SER A 244 3.85 -12.38 5.93
CA SER A 244 3.67 -12.08 7.37
C SER A 244 4.88 -12.48 8.21
N PHE A 245 5.54 -13.59 7.87
CA PHE A 245 6.78 -14.04 8.47
C PHE A 245 7.96 -13.53 7.65
N LYS A 246 8.86 -12.80 8.30
CA LYS A 246 9.96 -12.07 7.66
C LYS A 246 11.26 -12.38 8.40
N PRO A 247 12.07 -13.35 7.92
CA PRO A 247 13.41 -13.58 8.45
C PRO A 247 14.23 -12.29 8.48
N TYR A 248 15.10 -12.16 9.47
CA TYR A 248 15.96 -11.00 9.66
C TYR A 248 17.40 -11.41 9.94
N LEU A 249 18.32 -10.70 9.31
CA LEU A 249 19.74 -10.77 9.60
C LEU A 249 20.30 -9.35 9.65
N GLY A 250 21.10 -9.06 10.66
CA GLY A 250 21.69 -7.75 10.84
C GLY A 250 22.91 -7.77 11.72
N PHE A 251 23.46 -6.60 11.91
CA PHE A 251 24.56 -6.34 12.84
C PHE A 251 24.31 -4.99 13.50
N GLY A 252 24.95 -4.77 14.63
CA GLY A 252 24.85 -3.50 15.32
C GLY A 252 26.12 -3.18 16.11
N TYR A 253 26.23 -1.90 16.38
CA TYR A 253 27.29 -1.34 17.20
C TYR A 253 26.70 -0.46 18.30
N GLY A 254 27.13 -0.67 19.55
CA GLY A 254 26.62 0.09 20.65
C GLY A 254 27.56 0.16 21.85
N GLY A 255 27.18 0.98 22.79
CA GLY A 255 27.94 1.18 24.01
C GLY A 255 27.17 1.95 25.06
N LYS A 256 27.85 2.33 26.13
CA LYS A 256 27.27 3.15 27.21
C LYS A 256 26.86 4.52 26.64
N LEU A 257 25.64 4.95 26.94
CA LEU A 257 25.16 6.28 26.57
C LEU A 257 25.84 7.37 27.41
N VAL A 258 26.07 7.06 28.69
CA VAL A 258 26.73 7.96 29.64
C VAL A 258 27.92 7.21 30.26
N LYS A 259 29.10 7.86 30.33
CA LYS A 259 30.37 7.24 30.74
C LYS A 259 30.30 6.50 32.10
N ASN A 260 29.53 7.03 33.05
CA ASN A 260 29.43 6.47 34.40
C ASN A 260 28.13 5.69 34.66
N ARG A 261 27.39 5.35 33.61
CA ARG A 261 26.10 4.64 33.71
C ARG A 261 26.16 3.35 32.88
N ASP A 262 26.27 2.21 33.51
CA ASP A 262 26.30 0.89 32.87
C ASP A 262 24.91 0.39 32.50
N ASP A 263 23.89 0.97 33.11
CA ASP A 263 22.48 0.67 32.90
C ASP A 263 21.87 1.35 31.67
N LEU A 264 22.54 2.38 31.11
CA LEU A 264 22.07 3.10 29.94
C LEU A 264 22.99 2.87 28.74
N LYS A 265 22.43 2.34 27.65
CA LYS A 265 23.16 2.03 26.43
C LYS A 265 22.43 2.59 25.21
N VAL A 266 23.18 2.86 24.16
CA VAL A 266 22.69 3.17 22.82
C VAL A 266 23.34 2.26 21.83
N SER A 267 22.59 1.79 20.82
CA SER A 267 23.13 1.06 19.69
C SER A 267 22.51 1.53 18.37
N PHE A 268 23.29 1.36 17.30
CA PHE A 268 22.87 1.47 15.93
C PHE A 268 22.83 0.06 15.35
N ASP A 269 21.67 -0.32 14.86
CA ASP A 269 21.43 -1.64 14.28
C ASP A 269 21.13 -1.46 12.77
N ALA A 270 21.79 -2.24 11.93
CA ALA A 270 21.57 -2.29 10.50
C ALA A 270 21.36 -3.73 10.03
N GLY A 271 20.38 -3.96 9.20
CA GLY A 271 20.07 -5.31 8.74
C GLY A 271 19.08 -5.36 7.59
N MET A 272 18.72 -6.57 7.24
CA MET A 272 17.81 -6.90 6.15
C MET A 272 16.67 -7.77 6.66
N MET A 273 15.45 -7.34 6.40
CA MET A 273 14.23 -8.10 6.62
C MET A 273 13.78 -8.70 5.30
N PHE A 274 13.73 -10.03 5.22
CA PHE A 274 13.37 -10.76 4.00
C PHE A 274 11.86 -10.86 3.86
N TRP A 275 11.31 -10.32 2.78
CA TRP A 275 9.87 -10.22 2.56
C TRP A 275 9.25 -11.48 1.96
N GLY A 276 10.08 -12.45 1.58
CA GLY A 276 9.65 -13.71 0.96
C GLY A 276 9.44 -13.62 -0.54
N GLY A 277 10.06 -12.67 -1.20
CA GLY A 277 9.98 -12.40 -2.64
C GLY A 277 9.59 -10.97 -2.95
N THR A 278 9.24 -10.71 -4.19
CA THR A 278 8.74 -9.42 -4.65
C THR A 278 7.40 -9.08 -3.96
N PRO A 279 7.26 -7.91 -3.36
CA PRO A 279 5.98 -7.46 -2.82
C PRO A 279 4.90 -7.38 -3.90
N SER A 280 3.66 -7.66 -3.53
CA SER A 280 2.50 -7.54 -4.40
C SER A 280 1.80 -6.21 -4.19
N LEU A 281 1.51 -5.50 -5.29
CA LEU A 281 0.65 -4.32 -5.31
C LEU A 281 -0.71 -4.72 -5.87
N ILE A 282 -1.70 -4.88 -5.00
CA ILE A 282 -3.03 -5.38 -5.37
C ILE A 282 -4.02 -4.22 -5.36
N THR A 283 -4.62 -3.97 -6.50
CA THR A 283 -5.70 -2.99 -6.69
C THR A 283 -7.01 -3.50 -6.10
N HIS A 284 -8.02 -2.66 -6.04
CA HIS A 284 -9.33 -3.04 -5.48
C HIS A 284 -10.08 -4.07 -6.34
N ASP A 285 -9.84 -4.09 -7.65
CA ASP A 285 -10.38 -5.07 -8.61
C ASP A 285 -9.66 -6.43 -8.56
N GLY A 286 -8.59 -6.54 -7.76
CA GLY A 286 -7.83 -7.78 -7.58
C GLY A 286 -6.58 -7.90 -8.46
N THR A 287 -6.35 -7.00 -9.40
CA THR A 287 -5.17 -7.00 -10.27
C THR A 287 -3.89 -6.78 -9.48
N ASN A 288 -2.86 -7.55 -9.76
CA ASN A 288 -1.56 -7.40 -9.12
C ASN A 288 -0.59 -6.66 -10.06
N LEU A 289 -0.40 -5.37 -9.82
CA LEU A 289 0.43 -4.50 -10.65
C LEU A 289 1.88 -4.99 -10.82
N THR A 290 2.43 -5.73 -9.85
CA THR A 290 3.80 -6.25 -9.94
C THR A 290 3.91 -7.53 -10.77
N LYS A 291 2.79 -8.21 -11.04
CA LYS A 291 2.77 -9.50 -11.76
C LYS A 291 2.01 -9.45 -13.08
N ASP A 292 0.84 -8.84 -13.05
CA ASP A 292 -0.17 -8.96 -14.10
C ASP A 292 -0.11 -7.80 -15.10
N VAL A 293 0.62 -6.73 -14.76
CA VAL A 293 0.73 -5.51 -15.58
C VAL A 293 2.20 -5.25 -15.93
N GLU A 294 2.44 -4.78 -17.14
CA GLU A 294 3.74 -4.32 -17.65
C GLU A 294 3.64 -2.93 -18.28
N ASN A 295 4.77 -2.38 -18.73
CA ASN A 295 4.84 -1.05 -19.33
C ASN A 295 4.25 0.06 -18.44
N ILE A 296 4.31 -0.12 -17.12
CA ILE A 296 3.78 0.85 -16.17
C ILE A 296 4.65 2.10 -16.20
N THR A 297 4.05 3.24 -16.54
CA THR A 297 4.76 4.52 -16.70
C THR A 297 4.50 5.48 -15.55
N GLY A 298 5.25 6.58 -15.51
CA GLY A 298 5.08 7.65 -14.54
C GLY A 298 5.39 7.23 -13.10
N LYS A 299 4.88 7.98 -12.14
CA LYS A 299 5.14 7.74 -10.70
C LYS A 299 4.68 6.38 -10.20
N VAL A 300 3.68 5.78 -10.85
CA VAL A 300 3.23 4.42 -10.51
C VAL A 300 4.29 3.41 -10.91
N GLY A 301 4.82 3.54 -12.13
CA GLY A 301 5.93 2.71 -12.62
C GLY A 301 7.12 2.80 -11.70
N ASP A 302 7.55 4.00 -11.32
CA ASP A 302 8.65 4.22 -10.38
C ASP A 302 8.44 3.45 -9.06
N TRP A 303 7.21 3.46 -8.51
CA TRP A 303 6.88 2.73 -7.29
C TRP A 303 6.79 1.22 -7.50
N VAL A 304 6.24 0.76 -8.63
CA VAL A 304 6.16 -0.66 -8.97
C VAL A 304 7.56 -1.23 -9.17
N ASP A 305 8.42 -0.53 -9.90
CA ASP A 305 9.82 -0.91 -10.15
C ASP A 305 10.64 -0.90 -8.86
N PHE A 306 10.50 0.16 -8.06
CA PHE A 306 11.14 0.23 -6.76
C PHE A 306 10.75 -0.94 -5.86
N LEU A 307 9.46 -1.22 -5.71
CA LEU A 307 8.97 -2.34 -4.89
C LEU A 307 9.27 -3.69 -5.54
N GLY A 308 9.22 -3.77 -6.87
CA GLY A 308 9.58 -4.95 -7.65
C GLY A 308 11.04 -5.35 -7.51
N GLY A 309 11.94 -4.36 -7.42
CA GLY A 309 13.38 -4.55 -7.20
C GLY A 309 13.76 -4.91 -5.77
N ILE A 310 12.92 -4.60 -4.78
CA ILE A 310 13.22 -4.82 -3.35
C ILE A 310 12.73 -6.19 -2.90
N LYS A 311 13.63 -7.18 -2.89
CA LYS A 311 13.37 -8.51 -2.28
C LYS A 311 13.60 -8.52 -0.76
N VAL A 312 14.26 -7.50 -0.24
CA VAL A 312 14.60 -7.35 1.19
C VAL A 312 14.35 -5.91 1.63
N TYR A 313 13.83 -5.75 2.83
CA TYR A 313 13.59 -4.43 3.42
C TYR A 313 14.79 -4.02 4.28
N PRO A 314 15.46 -2.89 4.00
CA PRO A 314 16.58 -2.41 4.83
C PRO A 314 16.04 -1.89 6.16
N VAL A 315 16.54 -2.46 7.25
CA VAL A 315 16.21 -2.01 8.61
C VAL A 315 17.41 -1.25 9.17
N LEU A 316 17.26 0.04 9.35
CA LEU A 316 18.20 0.90 10.05
C LEU A 316 17.53 1.42 11.31
N GLN A 317 18.15 1.23 12.47
CA GLN A 317 17.50 1.48 13.74
C GLN A 317 18.47 2.02 14.80
N VAL A 318 18.00 2.98 15.58
CA VAL A 318 18.62 3.40 16.82
C VAL A 318 17.86 2.76 17.97
N ARG A 319 18.59 2.19 18.93
CA ARG A 319 18.02 1.54 20.09
C ARG A 319 18.61 2.15 21.37
N PHE A 320 17.74 2.66 22.23
CA PHE A 320 18.07 3.13 23.57
C PHE A 320 17.67 2.07 24.59
N THR A 321 18.62 1.55 25.32
CA THR A 321 18.43 0.42 26.25
C THR A 321 18.68 0.85 27.68
N LYS A 322 17.77 0.45 28.57
CA LYS A 322 17.94 0.52 30.02
C LYS A 322 17.95 -0.88 30.63
N SER A 323 19.02 -1.22 31.33
CA SER A 323 19.10 -2.43 32.16
C SER A 323 18.32 -2.19 33.44
N ILE A 324 17.40 -3.11 33.78
CA ILE A 324 16.53 -3.01 34.94
C ILE A 324 17.16 -3.73 36.15
N PHE A 325 17.82 -4.90 35.88
CA PHE A 325 18.50 -5.71 36.88
C PHE A 325 19.90 -6.07 36.41
#